data_2b36b87bb63d45183f4aff772344c6db
#
_entry.id   2b36b87bb63d45183f4aff772344c6db
#
_cell.length_a   1.000
_cell.length_b   1.000
_cell.length_c   1.000
_cell.angle_alpha   90.00
_cell.angle_beta   90.00
_cell.angle_gamma   90.00
#
_symmetry.space_group_name_H-M   'P 1'
#
loop_
_entity.id
_entity.type
_entity.pdbx_description
1 polymer ?
#
loop_
_entity_poly.entity_id
_entity_poly.type
_entity_poly.pdbx_seq_one_letter_code
_entity_poly.pdbx_strand_id
1 'polypeptide(L)'
;MKAKFYIRFLAGTVLLFLFNFHIVCSGNHTERIPDDARPETKDYYTYCMSHRDYGINIYELNEHTFVSDLDENEFHVEVKPSCNFSRRLNDTDIRGVVIHYTNGSSQSSFSWWQNQYPGTSAHYIINRDGSIIQSVPEIYSAFHIGCYWSNELCGNCPDKLCGNKGYFFDPEETTIAIELENAGPVFPADGWYTDIFHNPIPKDSEIYIYDGNEPLYHASQYYEAFSEIQLTVLEKLLAYLEQRYGELVILGHSDIQQASVDPGPAFPRAKFFTGRPD
;
A
#
# COMPACT_ATOMS: atom_id res chain seq x y z
N MET A 1 21.31 -49.39 30.45
CA MET A 1 21.93 -48.16 29.92
C MET A 1 20.81 -47.23 29.41
N LYS A 2 20.49 -46.19 30.18
CA LYS A 2 19.45 -45.21 29.80
C LYS A 2 20.18 -44.00 29.22
N ALA A 3 20.02 -43.72 27.92
CA ALA A 3 20.52 -42.54 27.29
C ALA A 3 19.56 -41.37 27.58
N LYS A 4 20.07 -40.34 28.28
CA LYS A 4 19.37 -39.08 28.47
C LYS A 4 19.66 -38.18 27.27
N PHE A 5 18.62 -37.87 26.49
CA PHE A 5 18.68 -36.84 25.48
C PHE A 5 18.47 -35.47 26.14
N TYR A 6 19.50 -34.65 26.13
CA TYR A 6 19.39 -33.23 26.47
C TYR A 6 19.03 -32.45 25.23
N ILE A 7 17.79 -31.95 25.19
CA ILE A 7 17.38 -30.95 24.19
C ILE A 7 17.88 -29.59 24.71
N ARG A 8 18.91 -29.05 24.09
CA ARG A 8 19.31 -27.65 24.26
C ARG A 8 18.37 -26.79 23.42
N PHE A 9 17.55 -25.98 24.07
CA PHE A 9 16.89 -24.85 23.47
C PHE A 9 17.99 -23.84 23.06
N LEU A 10 18.30 -23.77 21.78
CA LEU A 10 19.00 -22.64 21.20
C LEU A 10 17.98 -21.52 21.04
N ALA A 11 18.20 -20.43 21.80
CA ALA A 11 17.49 -19.18 21.58
C ALA A 11 17.68 -18.76 20.12
N GLY A 12 16.59 -18.84 19.36
CA GLY A 12 16.56 -18.39 17.96
C GLY A 12 16.72 -16.88 17.93
N THR A 13 17.90 -16.45 17.54
CA THR A 13 18.15 -15.09 17.12
C THR A 13 17.27 -14.85 15.90
N VAL A 14 16.28 -13.99 16.03
CA VAL A 14 15.53 -13.46 14.92
C VAL A 14 16.53 -12.69 14.06
N LEU A 15 16.95 -13.31 12.97
CA LEU A 15 17.79 -12.68 11.97
C LEU A 15 16.90 -11.72 11.19
N LEU A 16 16.86 -10.46 11.62
CA LEU A 16 16.40 -9.37 10.78
C LEU A 16 17.37 -9.35 9.58
N PHE A 17 16.90 -9.82 8.43
CA PHE A 17 17.55 -9.57 7.17
C PHE A 17 17.39 -8.08 6.84
N LEU A 18 18.32 -7.28 7.37
CA LEU A 18 18.57 -5.96 6.84
C LEU A 18 19.21 -6.16 5.46
N PHE A 19 18.39 -6.20 4.43
CA PHE A 19 18.87 -6.05 3.07
C PHE A 19 19.37 -4.61 2.91
N ASN A 20 20.71 -4.45 2.98
CA ASN A 20 21.37 -3.23 2.53
C ASN A 20 21.22 -3.14 1.01
N PHE A 21 20.14 -2.52 0.54
CA PHE A 21 20.00 -2.16 -0.86
C PHE A 21 20.72 -0.83 -1.10
N HIS A 22 21.91 -0.92 -1.65
CA HIS A 22 22.54 0.23 -2.28
C HIS A 22 21.86 0.41 -3.65
N ILE A 23 20.87 1.28 -3.71
CA ILE A 23 20.37 1.77 -5.01
C ILE A 23 21.40 2.74 -5.53
N VAL A 24 22.27 2.28 -6.43
CA VAL A 24 23.08 3.16 -7.25
C VAL A 24 22.15 3.71 -8.33
N CYS A 25 21.51 4.83 -8.06
CA CYS A 25 20.88 5.63 -9.11
C CYS A 25 21.98 6.33 -9.92
N SER A 26 22.62 5.59 -10.82
CA SER A 26 23.46 6.17 -11.88
C SER A 26 22.62 6.27 -13.16
N GLY A 27 21.97 7.40 -13.33
CA GLY A 27 21.32 7.76 -14.58
C GLY A 27 21.00 9.23 -14.56
N ASN A 28 21.77 10.03 -15.29
CA ASN A 28 21.43 11.40 -15.65
C ASN A 28 20.21 11.38 -16.60
N HIS A 29 19.07 10.95 -16.12
CA HIS A 29 17.80 11.17 -16.80
C HIS A 29 17.29 12.53 -16.32
N THR A 30 17.40 13.54 -17.17
CA THR A 30 16.58 14.74 -17.07
C THR A 30 15.14 14.32 -17.36
N GLU A 31 14.50 13.77 -16.34
CA GLU A 31 13.10 13.36 -16.43
C GLU A 31 12.25 14.61 -16.72
N ARG A 32 11.47 14.55 -17.78
CA ARG A 32 10.52 15.60 -18.12
C ARG A 32 9.32 15.49 -17.20
N ILE A 33 9.00 16.56 -16.47
CA ILE A 33 7.73 16.62 -15.75
C ILE A 33 6.62 16.60 -16.80
N PRO A 34 5.56 15.79 -16.63
CA PRO A 34 4.42 15.80 -17.53
C PRO A 34 3.90 17.22 -17.74
N ASP A 35 3.59 17.58 -18.97
CA ASP A 35 3.17 18.95 -19.32
C ASP A 35 1.80 19.30 -18.70
N ASP A 36 1.02 18.28 -18.34
CA ASP A 36 -0.30 18.37 -17.68
C ASP A 36 -0.22 18.43 -16.15
N ALA A 37 0.99 18.27 -15.57
CA ALA A 37 1.15 18.37 -14.13
C ALA A 37 0.74 19.77 -13.63
N ARG A 38 -0.13 19.80 -12.62
CA ARG A 38 -0.50 21.06 -11.98
C ARG A 38 0.76 21.75 -11.42
N PRO A 39 0.82 23.09 -11.42
CA PRO A 39 1.97 23.82 -10.94
C PRO A 39 2.40 23.41 -9.52
N GLU A 40 1.44 23.21 -8.63
CA GLU A 40 1.64 22.81 -7.24
C GLU A 40 2.26 21.41 -7.15
N THR A 41 1.79 20.47 -7.99
CA THR A 41 2.32 19.11 -8.08
C THR A 41 3.76 19.11 -8.63
N LYS A 42 4.05 20.03 -9.54
CA LYS A 42 5.39 20.22 -10.08
C LYS A 42 6.37 20.72 -9.01
N ASP A 43 5.94 21.68 -8.18
CA ASP A 43 6.75 22.20 -7.10
C ASP A 43 7.02 21.12 -6.03
N TYR A 44 6.00 20.32 -5.71
CA TYR A 44 6.13 19.17 -4.82
C TYR A 44 7.15 18.13 -5.34
N TYR A 45 7.09 17.78 -6.61
CA TYR A 45 8.07 16.89 -7.23
C TYR A 45 9.49 17.45 -7.11
N THR A 46 9.67 18.72 -7.46
CA THR A 46 10.97 19.42 -7.39
C THR A 46 11.50 19.42 -5.97
N TYR A 47 10.63 19.68 -4.99
CA TYR A 47 10.99 19.63 -3.57
C TYR A 47 11.48 18.23 -3.18
N CYS A 48 10.70 17.19 -3.44
CA CYS A 48 11.07 15.82 -3.07
C CYS A 48 12.39 15.40 -3.72
N MET A 49 12.59 15.68 -5.00
CA MET A 49 13.83 15.33 -5.71
C MET A 49 15.05 16.09 -5.18
N SER A 50 14.89 17.34 -4.77
CA SER A 50 16.00 18.13 -4.21
C SER A 50 16.38 17.73 -2.77
N HIS A 51 15.48 17.06 -2.04
CA HIS A 51 15.68 16.70 -0.64
C HIS A 51 15.91 15.20 -0.41
N ARG A 52 15.80 14.39 -1.46
CA ARG A 52 15.89 12.90 -1.38
C ARG A 52 17.24 12.41 -0.85
N ASP A 53 18.33 13.14 -1.14
CA ASP A 53 19.71 12.72 -0.80
C ASP A 53 20.21 13.22 0.57
N TYR A 54 19.46 14.08 1.26
CA TYR A 54 19.95 14.76 2.44
C TYR A 54 19.35 14.33 3.77
N GLY A 55 18.47 13.32 3.78
CA GLY A 55 17.84 12.84 5.02
C GLY A 55 17.03 13.92 5.74
N ILE A 56 16.58 14.93 5.01
CA ILE A 56 15.86 16.08 5.57
C ILE A 56 14.48 15.63 6.03
N ASN A 57 14.09 16.15 7.17
CA ASN A 57 12.84 15.88 7.83
C ASN A 57 11.67 16.39 6.96
N ILE A 58 10.97 15.48 6.32
CA ILE A 58 9.83 15.75 5.41
C ILE A 58 8.67 16.48 6.13
N TYR A 59 8.71 16.59 7.45
CA TYR A 59 7.74 17.35 8.25
C TYR A 59 7.65 18.86 7.90
N GLU A 60 8.55 19.37 7.05
CA GLU A 60 8.51 20.74 6.53
C GLU A 60 7.79 20.84 5.17
N LEU A 61 7.33 19.74 4.58
CA LEU A 61 6.43 19.79 3.44
C LEU A 61 5.13 20.47 3.91
N ASN A 62 5.01 21.75 3.59
CA ASN A 62 3.78 22.46 3.81
C ASN A 62 2.68 21.82 2.97
N GLU A 63 1.48 21.79 3.52
CA GLU A 63 0.23 21.39 2.84
C GLU A 63 -0.02 22.13 1.50
N HIS A 64 0.80 23.15 1.22
CA HIS A 64 0.75 23.96 0.01
C HIS A 64 1.59 23.41 -1.16
N THR A 65 2.28 22.28 -1.00
CA THR A 65 3.16 21.73 -2.05
C THR A 65 2.43 20.93 -3.10
N PHE A 66 1.26 20.37 -2.79
CA PHE A 66 0.33 19.89 -3.82
C PHE A 66 -1.14 19.99 -3.37
N VAL A 67 -2.03 20.12 -4.35
CA VAL A 67 -3.47 20.12 -4.16
C VAL A 67 -4.00 18.72 -4.38
N SER A 68 -5.02 18.32 -3.61
CA SER A 68 -5.65 17.01 -3.76
C SER A 68 -6.12 16.76 -5.20
N ASP A 69 -5.98 15.51 -5.66
CA ASP A 69 -6.57 15.04 -6.91
C ASP A 69 -8.09 14.86 -6.80
N LEU A 70 -8.62 14.76 -5.57
CA LEU A 70 -10.04 14.57 -5.29
C LEU A 70 -10.77 15.90 -5.11
N ASP A 71 -12.04 15.93 -5.48
CA ASP A 71 -12.93 17.06 -5.22
C ASP A 71 -13.30 17.09 -3.73
N GLU A 72 -12.90 18.15 -3.02
CA GLU A 72 -13.16 18.35 -1.60
C GLU A 72 -14.67 18.51 -1.27
N ASN A 73 -15.50 18.84 -2.27
CA ASN A 73 -16.97 18.85 -2.09
C ASN A 73 -17.55 17.44 -2.07
N GLU A 74 -16.84 16.48 -2.63
CA GLU A 74 -17.28 15.09 -2.70
C GLU A 74 -16.64 14.20 -1.64
N PHE A 75 -15.39 14.51 -1.26
CA PHE A 75 -14.58 13.72 -0.35
C PHE A 75 -14.04 14.56 0.81
N HIS A 76 -14.03 13.99 2.01
CA HIS A 76 -13.29 14.57 3.13
C HIS A 76 -11.82 14.14 3.03
N VAL A 77 -11.00 15.01 2.46
CA VAL A 77 -9.59 14.72 2.15
C VAL A 77 -8.66 15.58 2.96
N GLU A 78 -7.64 14.95 3.54
CA GLU A 78 -6.47 15.61 4.12
C GLU A 78 -5.25 15.29 3.23
N VAL A 79 -4.48 16.30 2.85
CA VAL A 79 -3.25 16.11 2.08
C VAL A 79 -2.08 15.95 3.04
N LYS A 80 -1.44 14.78 3.01
CA LYS A 80 -0.22 14.47 3.79
C LYS A 80 0.86 13.93 2.84
N PRO A 81 1.73 14.78 2.30
CA PRO A 81 2.69 14.38 1.27
C PRO A 81 3.70 13.34 1.75
N SER A 82 4.02 12.37 0.88
CA SER A 82 5.16 11.47 1.00
C SER A 82 6.10 11.68 -0.18
N CYS A 83 7.41 11.65 0.04
CA CYS A 83 8.40 11.73 -1.04
C CYS A 83 8.82 10.34 -1.57
N ASN A 84 8.16 9.27 -1.16
CA ASN A 84 8.42 7.92 -1.64
C ASN A 84 7.57 7.63 -2.89
N PHE A 85 8.00 8.13 -4.02
CA PHE A 85 7.35 7.93 -5.31
C PHE A 85 8.36 8.05 -6.46
N SER A 86 7.97 7.59 -7.63
CA SER A 86 8.68 7.83 -8.89
C SER A 86 7.75 8.48 -9.92
N ARG A 87 8.32 8.94 -11.02
CA ARG A 87 7.51 9.26 -12.20
C ARG A 87 7.02 7.98 -12.84
N ARG A 88 5.79 8.00 -13.34
CA ARG A 88 5.33 6.96 -14.24
C ARG A 88 6.12 7.02 -15.53
N LEU A 89 6.57 5.87 -16.02
CA LEU A 89 7.31 5.77 -17.27
C LEU A 89 6.36 5.95 -18.45
N ASN A 90 6.76 6.81 -19.42
CA ASN A 90 6.15 6.89 -20.75
C ASN A 90 4.63 7.14 -20.77
N ASP A 91 4.11 8.18 -20.13
CA ASP A 91 2.67 8.52 -20.13
C ASP A 91 1.81 7.27 -19.85
N THR A 92 2.22 6.48 -18.86
CA THR A 92 1.60 5.20 -18.60
C THR A 92 0.18 5.41 -18.12
N ASP A 93 -0.79 4.94 -18.86
CA ASP A 93 -2.20 4.98 -18.51
C ASP A 93 -2.42 4.24 -17.17
N ILE A 94 -3.15 4.84 -16.26
CA ILE A 94 -3.66 4.15 -15.08
C ILE A 94 -4.65 3.10 -15.56
N ARG A 95 -4.43 1.84 -15.18
CA ARG A 95 -5.18 0.67 -15.64
C ARG A 95 -5.81 -0.12 -14.52
N GLY A 96 -5.42 0.16 -13.29
CA GLY A 96 -5.92 -0.57 -12.14
C GLY A 96 -5.77 0.13 -10.82
N VAL A 97 -6.41 -0.47 -9.82
CA VAL A 97 -6.33 -0.09 -8.42
C VAL A 97 -5.92 -1.32 -7.61
N VAL A 98 -4.97 -1.13 -6.72
CA VAL A 98 -4.54 -2.17 -5.77
C VAL A 98 -4.97 -1.77 -4.38
N ILE A 99 -5.75 -2.65 -3.76
CA ILE A 99 -6.27 -2.46 -2.41
C ILE A 99 -5.35 -3.14 -1.41
N HIS A 100 -5.02 -2.38 -0.36
CA HIS A 100 -4.19 -2.78 0.76
C HIS A 100 -4.91 -2.57 2.09
N TYR A 101 -4.30 -3.00 3.20
CA TYR A 101 -4.61 -2.51 4.54
C TYR A 101 -3.34 -2.02 5.23
N THR A 102 -3.49 -1.04 6.12
CA THR A 102 -2.36 -0.36 6.78
C THR A 102 -1.61 -1.22 7.80
N ASN A 103 -2.15 -2.38 8.16
CA ASN A 103 -1.61 -3.24 9.22
C ASN A 103 -1.46 -2.53 10.58
N GLY A 104 -2.37 -1.62 10.87
CA GLY A 104 -2.40 -0.79 12.07
C GLY A 104 -3.16 0.52 11.84
N SER A 105 -2.72 1.62 12.46
CA SER A 105 -3.34 2.92 12.26
C SER A 105 -2.79 3.63 11.01
N SER A 106 -3.62 4.47 10.38
CA SER A 106 -3.20 5.33 9.28
C SER A 106 -2.03 6.23 9.65
N GLN A 107 -2.00 6.74 10.89
CA GLN A 107 -0.89 7.54 11.39
C GLN A 107 0.44 6.76 11.45
N SER A 108 0.41 5.48 11.83
CA SER A 108 1.61 4.64 11.86
C SER A 108 2.14 4.36 10.45
N SER A 109 1.25 4.05 9.50
CA SER A 109 1.61 3.85 8.09
C SER A 109 2.18 5.12 7.48
N PHE A 110 1.51 6.25 7.69
CA PHE A 110 2.01 7.52 7.21
C PHE A 110 3.39 7.86 7.81
N SER A 111 3.60 7.65 9.12
CA SER A 111 4.91 7.86 9.76
C SER A 111 5.98 6.93 9.17
N TRP A 112 5.62 5.72 8.79
CA TRP A 112 6.51 4.81 8.08
C TRP A 112 6.88 5.33 6.69
N TRP A 113 5.92 5.87 5.94
CA TRP A 113 6.13 6.43 4.61
C TRP A 113 6.96 7.72 4.58
N GLN A 114 7.17 8.34 5.74
CA GLN A 114 8.13 9.45 5.86
C GLN A 114 9.59 8.99 5.88
N ASN A 115 9.84 7.67 6.06
CA ASN A 115 11.18 7.14 6.01
C ASN A 115 11.57 6.83 4.57
N GLN A 116 12.77 7.24 4.18
CA GLN A 116 13.32 6.94 2.85
C GLN A 116 13.61 5.45 2.65
N TYR A 117 13.75 4.70 3.72
CA TYR A 117 13.99 3.26 3.71
C TYR A 117 12.97 2.56 4.64
N PRO A 118 12.23 1.57 4.13
CA PRO A 118 12.35 0.89 2.85
C PRO A 118 11.68 1.58 1.65
N GLY A 119 11.19 2.81 1.77
CA GLY A 119 10.65 3.57 0.65
C GLY A 119 9.29 3.06 0.17
N THR A 120 8.33 2.92 1.10
CA THR A 120 6.94 2.54 0.76
C THR A 120 6.02 3.76 0.80
N SER A 121 4.92 3.71 0.05
CA SER A 121 3.88 4.73 0.04
C SER A 121 2.60 4.19 -0.59
N ALA A 122 1.52 4.98 -0.49
CA ALA A 122 0.32 4.80 -1.30
C ALA A 122 -0.21 6.15 -1.77
N HIS A 123 -1.13 6.14 -2.73
CA HIS A 123 -1.79 7.36 -3.17
C HIS A 123 -2.79 7.83 -2.11
N TYR A 124 -3.59 6.90 -1.60
CA TYR A 124 -4.69 7.17 -0.67
C TYR A 124 -4.67 6.24 0.53
N ILE A 125 -5.07 6.78 1.70
CA ILE A 125 -5.53 5.99 2.84
C ILE A 125 -6.97 6.37 3.11
N ILE A 126 -7.86 5.39 3.26
CA ILE A 126 -9.22 5.59 3.77
C ILE A 126 -9.22 5.20 5.25
N ASN A 127 -9.40 6.19 6.12
CA ASN A 127 -9.48 6.00 7.56
C ASN A 127 -10.74 5.23 7.97
N ARG A 128 -10.78 4.69 9.19
CA ARG A 128 -11.96 3.95 9.71
C ARG A 128 -13.25 4.78 9.71
N ASP A 129 -13.13 6.10 9.82
CA ASP A 129 -14.26 7.04 9.79
C ASP A 129 -14.66 7.49 8.37
N GLY A 130 -14.00 6.98 7.35
CA GLY A 130 -14.22 7.30 5.95
C GLY A 130 -13.50 8.56 5.45
N SER A 131 -12.79 9.30 6.30
CA SER A 131 -11.92 10.37 5.81
C SER A 131 -10.75 9.82 5.01
N ILE A 132 -10.27 10.60 4.05
CA ILE A 132 -9.19 10.19 3.15
C ILE A 132 -7.92 10.98 3.44
N ILE A 133 -6.78 10.32 3.45
CA ILE A 133 -5.47 10.96 3.36
C ILE A 133 -4.94 10.72 1.94
N GLN A 134 -4.56 11.77 1.23
CA GLN A 134 -3.81 11.67 -0.01
C GLN A 134 -2.34 11.96 0.24
N SER A 135 -1.45 11.01 -0.12
CA SER A 135 -0.01 11.11 0.15
C SER A 135 0.84 11.23 -1.10
N VAL A 136 0.43 10.61 -2.21
CA VAL A 136 1.11 10.70 -3.50
C VAL A 136 0.10 11.14 -4.54
N PRO A 137 0.42 12.18 -5.36
CA PRO A 137 -0.43 12.56 -6.48
C PRO A 137 -0.56 11.44 -7.52
N GLU A 138 -1.74 11.28 -8.12
CA GLU A 138 -2.05 10.18 -9.06
C GLU A 138 -1.14 10.14 -10.30
N ILE A 139 -0.59 11.30 -10.70
CA ILE A 139 0.35 11.38 -11.84
C ILE A 139 1.71 10.73 -11.55
N TYR A 140 1.99 10.38 -10.31
CA TYR A 140 3.21 9.67 -9.91
C TYR A 140 2.89 8.22 -9.57
N SER A 141 3.94 7.39 -9.53
CA SER A 141 3.88 6.00 -9.11
C SER A 141 4.23 5.91 -7.62
N ALA A 142 3.30 5.46 -6.79
CA ALA A 142 3.57 5.15 -5.39
C ALA A 142 4.28 3.79 -5.26
N PHE A 143 5.06 3.60 -4.20
CA PHE A 143 5.82 2.36 -3.96
C PHE A 143 5.03 1.44 -3.03
N HIS A 144 4.24 0.53 -3.58
CA HIS A 144 3.27 -0.24 -2.81
C HIS A 144 3.21 -1.76 -3.08
N ILE A 145 3.86 -2.25 -4.14
CA ILE A 145 3.81 -3.68 -4.51
C ILE A 145 5.13 -4.38 -4.27
N GLY A 146 6.25 -3.68 -4.51
CA GLY A 146 7.57 -4.22 -4.23
C GLY A 146 8.05 -5.31 -5.20
N CYS A 147 7.61 -5.27 -6.44
CA CYS A 147 7.97 -6.25 -7.49
C CYS A 147 9.25 -5.93 -8.27
N TYR A 148 10.03 -4.98 -7.83
CA TYR A 148 11.15 -4.38 -8.60
C TYR A 148 12.22 -5.36 -9.11
N TRP A 149 12.32 -6.58 -8.54
CA TRP A 149 13.52 -7.39 -8.72
C TRP A 149 13.30 -8.78 -9.29
N SER A 150 12.07 -9.28 -9.37
CA SER A 150 11.81 -10.56 -10.01
C SER A 150 10.36 -10.71 -10.45
N ASN A 151 10.18 -11.16 -11.68
CA ASN A 151 8.89 -11.63 -12.20
C ASN A 151 8.32 -12.79 -11.37
N GLU A 152 9.15 -13.47 -10.57
CA GLU A 152 8.74 -14.60 -9.72
C GLU A 152 7.86 -14.14 -8.56
N LEU A 153 8.14 -12.97 -7.96
CA LEU A 153 7.33 -12.44 -6.86
C LEU A 153 5.95 -11.95 -7.31
N CYS A 154 5.85 -11.45 -8.55
CA CYS A 154 4.63 -10.93 -9.15
C CYS A 154 4.06 -11.85 -10.24
N GLY A 155 4.25 -13.15 -10.10
CA GLY A 155 3.86 -14.15 -11.11
C GLY A 155 2.36 -14.22 -11.44
N ASN A 156 1.51 -13.65 -10.60
CA ASN A 156 0.06 -13.61 -10.77
C ASN A 156 -0.45 -12.27 -11.31
N CYS A 157 0.43 -11.32 -11.61
CA CYS A 157 -0.01 -10.01 -12.10
C CYS A 157 -0.69 -10.15 -13.47
N PRO A 158 -1.92 -9.61 -13.62
CA PRO A 158 -2.62 -9.65 -14.90
C PRO A 158 -1.86 -8.93 -16.02
N ASP A 159 -1.88 -9.49 -17.23
CA ASP A 159 -1.24 -8.90 -18.42
C ASP A 159 -1.66 -7.43 -18.67
N LYS A 160 -2.90 -7.07 -18.32
CA LYS A 160 -3.40 -5.68 -18.45
C LYS A 160 -2.58 -4.68 -17.59
N LEU A 161 -2.06 -5.12 -16.45
CA LEU A 161 -1.27 -4.29 -15.53
C LEU A 161 0.24 -4.44 -15.74
N CYS A 162 0.71 -5.67 -15.97
CA CYS A 162 2.13 -5.98 -16.01
C CYS A 162 2.68 -6.21 -17.43
N GLY A 163 1.86 -6.05 -18.45
CA GLY A 163 2.25 -6.31 -19.84
C GLY A 163 2.34 -7.79 -20.21
N ASN A 164 2.46 -8.09 -21.48
CA ASN A 164 2.59 -9.45 -21.99
C ASN A 164 3.94 -10.07 -21.60
N LYS A 165 3.97 -11.40 -21.42
CA LYS A 165 5.15 -12.20 -21.13
C LYS A 165 6.33 -11.80 -22.05
N GLY A 166 7.32 -11.11 -21.48
CA GLY A 166 8.53 -10.64 -22.18
C GLY A 166 8.82 -9.14 -22.06
N TYR A 167 7.83 -8.34 -21.68
CA TYR A 167 8.02 -6.94 -21.29
C TYR A 167 7.40 -6.78 -19.90
N PHE A 168 8.23 -6.81 -18.88
CA PHE A 168 7.79 -6.58 -17.53
C PHE A 168 7.62 -5.08 -17.31
N PHE A 169 6.38 -4.67 -17.10
CA PHE A 169 6.10 -3.37 -16.51
C PHE A 169 5.93 -3.56 -15.02
N ASP A 170 6.55 -2.67 -14.25
CA ASP A 170 6.26 -2.59 -12.83
C ASP A 170 4.77 -2.23 -12.66
N PRO A 171 3.97 -3.07 -11.98
CA PRO A 171 2.56 -2.78 -11.80
C PRO A 171 2.31 -1.46 -11.06
N GLU A 172 3.26 -0.97 -10.28
CA GLU A 172 3.17 0.35 -9.65
C GLU A 172 3.03 1.48 -10.68
N GLU A 173 3.61 1.32 -11.87
CA GLU A 173 3.53 2.30 -12.94
C GLU A 173 2.12 2.46 -13.54
N THR A 174 1.28 1.43 -13.42
CA THR A 174 -0.05 1.38 -14.03
C THR A 174 -1.20 1.40 -13.02
N THR A 175 -0.89 1.50 -11.73
CA THR A 175 -1.91 1.37 -10.69
C THR A 175 -1.96 2.57 -9.74
N ILE A 176 -3.14 2.73 -9.13
CA ILE A 176 -3.37 3.56 -7.95
C ILE A 176 -3.41 2.65 -6.73
N ALA A 177 -2.65 3.00 -5.69
CA ALA A 177 -2.66 2.30 -4.41
C ALA A 177 -3.68 2.92 -3.47
N ILE A 178 -4.55 2.11 -2.88
CA ILE A 178 -5.49 2.53 -1.82
C ILE A 178 -5.27 1.63 -0.60
N GLU A 179 -4.86 2.24 0.49
CA GLU A 179 -4.79 1.62 1.81
C GLU A 179 -6.11 1.83 2.56
N LEU A 180 -6.59 0.81 3.23
CA LEU A 180 -7.68 0.92 4.20
C LEU A 180 -7.10 0.85 5.60
N GLU A 181 -7.40 1.82 6.46
CA GLU A 181 -6.97 1.77 7.85
C GLU A 181 -7.58 0.57 8.55
N ASN A 182 -6.76 -0.44 8.81
CA ASN A 182 -7.19 -1.71 9.36
C ASN A 182 -5.98 -2.47 9.93
N ALA A 183 -6.15 -3.16 11.04
CA ALA A 183 -5.08 -3.92 11.67
C ALA A 183 -4.73 -5.22 10.92
N GLY A 184 -5.57 -5.65 9.98
CA GLY A 184 -5.42 -6.94 9.34
C GLY A 184 -5.68 -8.08 10.33
N PRO A 185 -4.74 -9.06 10.46
CA PRO A 185 -4.84 -10.12 11.45
C PRO A 185 -4.73 -9.56 12.86
N VAL A 186 -5.60 -10.01 13.77
CA VAL A 186 -5.62 -9.59 15.17
C VAL A 186 -5.52 -10.80 16.10
N PHE A 187 -5.04 -10.57 17.31
CA PHE A 187 -4.74 -11.62 18.28
C PHE A 187 -5.44 -11.33 19.61
N PRO A 188 -6.12 -12.31 20.21
CA PRO A 188 -6.73 -12.14 21.53
C PRO A 188 -5.70 -11.77 22.58
N ALA A 189 -5.95 -10.69 23.34
CA ALA A 189 -5.12 -10.22 24.43
C ALA A 189 -5.98 -9.49 25.49
N ASP A 190 -5.83 -9.84 26.77
CA ASP A 190 -6.42 -9.14 27.92
C ASP A 190 -7.90 -8.73 27.77
N GLY A 191 -8.71 -9.65 27.24
CA GLY A 191 -10.15 -9.45 27.05
C GLY A 191 -10.54 -8.63 25.81
N TRP A 192 -9.61 -8.33 24.93
CA TRP A 192 -9.82 -7.73 23.62
C TRP A 192 -8.84 -8.28 22.59
N TYR A 193 -8.52 -7.50 21.56
CA TYR A 193 -7.61 -7.88 20.47
C TYR A 193 -6.51 -6.85 20.30
N THR A 194 -5.35 -7.31 19.80
CA THR A 194 -4.21 -6.49 19.41
C THR A 194 -3.83 -6.77 17.96
N ASP A 195 -3.17 -5.80 17.32
CA ASP A 195 -2.50 -5.99 16.04
C ASP A 195 -1.25 -6.87 16.18
N ILE A 196 -0.54 -7.10 15.07
CA ILE A 196 0.71 -7.89 15.03
C ILE A 196 1.86 -7.25 15.82
N PHE A 197 1.78 -5.97 16.14
CA PHE A 197 2.75 -5.23 16.95
C PHE A 197 2.35 -5.14 18.40
N HIS A 198 1.31 -5.86 18.82
CA HIS A 198 0.73 -5.85 20.17
C HIS A 198 0.09 -4.52 20.58
N ASN A 199 -0.25 -3.65 19.65
CA ASN A 199 -1.06 -2.48 19.94
C ASN A 199 -2.54 -2.87 20.02
N PRO A 200 -3.31 -2.36 21.01
CA PRO A 200 -4.73 -2.64 21.07
C PRO A 200 -5.46 -2.00 19.88
N ILE A 201 -6.34 -2.77 19.24
CA ILE A 201 -7.24 -2.22 18.23
C ILE A 201 -8.42 -1.50 18.89
N PRO A 202 -9.15 -0.61 18.16
CA PRO A 202 -10.34 0.04 18.70
C PRO A 202 -11.35 -0.96 19.26
N LYS A 203 -11.97 -0.65 20.39
CA LYS A 203 -12.91 -1.59 21.06
C LYS A 203 -14.26 -1.71 20.37
N ASP A 204 -14.56 -0.82 19.47
CA ASP A 204 -15.74 -0.80 18.61
C ASP A 204 -15.50 -1.46 17.24
N SER A 205 -14.27 -1.92 16.98
CA SER A 205 -13.98 -2.71 15.78
C SER A 205 -14.73 -4.04 15.82
N GLU A 206 -15.36 -4.39 14.71
CA GLU A 206 -15.88 -5.74 14.50
C GLU A 206 -14.77 -6.72 14.19
N ILE A 207 -14.93 -7.96 14.62
CA ILE A 207 -13.95 -9.01 14.38
C ILE A 207 -14.53 -10.03 13.40
N TYR A 208 -13.86 -10.15 12.26
CA TYR A 208 -14.12 -11.20 11.29
C TYR A 208 -13.39 -12.48 11.71
N ILE A 209 -14.12 -13.60 11.73
CA ILE A 209 -13.54 -14.92 12.02
C ILE A 209 -13.40 -15.68 10.71
N TYR A 210 -12.18 -15.94 10.33
CA TYR A 210 -11.89 -16.75 9.14
C TYR A 210 -12.01 -18.24 9.49
N ASP A 211 -12.88 -18.92 8.81
CA ASP A 211 -13.16 -20.37 8.96
C ASP A 211 -12.62 -21.22 7.81
N GLY A 212 -11.87 -20.61 6.89
CA GLY A 212 -11.25 -21.29 5.76
C GLY A 212 -10.15 -22.27 6.18
N ASN A 213 -9.90 -23.27 5.32
CA ASN A 213 -8.88 -24.29 5.54
C ASN A 213 -7.51 -23.91 4.96
N GLU A 214 -7.40 -22.75 4.31
CA GLU A 214 -6.15 -22.27 3.75
C GLU A 214 -5.19 -21.82 4.88
N PRO A 215 -3.90 -22.15 4.78
CA PRO A 215 -2.93 -21.68 5.76
C PRO A 215 -2.84 -20.16 5.72
N LEU A 216 -3.28 -19.51 6.79
CA LEU A 216 -3.15 -18.07 6.94
C LEU A 216 -1.70 -17.69 7.20
N TYR A 217 -1.18 -16.73 6.45
CA TYR A 217 0.22 -16.32 6.50
C TYR A 217 0.68 -15.86 7.89
N HIS A 218 -0.24 -15.31 8.71
CA HIS A 218 0.01 -14.86 10.08
C HIS A 218 -0.54 -15.77 11.18
N ALA A 219 -0.98 -16.97 10.85
CA ALA A 219 -1.51 -17.95 11.80
C ALA A 219 -2.67 -17.43 12.69
N SER A 220 -3.32 -16.32 12.35
CA SER A 220 -4.53 -15.84 13.02
C SER A 220 -5.78 -16.19 12.21
N GLN A 221 -6.81 -16.63 12.92
CA GLN A 221 -8.15 -16.78 12.36
C GLN A 221 -9.03 -15.54 12.59
N TYR A 222 -8.51 -14.53 13.30
CA TYR A 222 -9.24 -13.31 13.63
C TYR A 222 -8.68 -12.15 12.83
N TYR A 223 -9.55 -11.35 12.26
CA TYR A 223 -9.20 -10.17 11.49
C TYR A 223 -10.07 -9.00 11.93
N GLU A 224 -9.53 -7.79 11.92
CA GLU A 224 -10.37 -6.61 12.03
C GLU A 224 -11.25 -6.53 10.78
N ALA A 225 -12.56 -6.36 10.94
CA ALA A 225 -13.48 -6.13 9.83
C ALA A 225 -13.32 -4.68 9.32
N PHE A 226 -13.60 -4.47 8.03
CA PHE A 226 -13.66 -3.12 7.46
C PHE A 226 -14.99 -2.48 7.81
N SER A 227 -14.98 -1.22 8.23
CA SER A 227 -16.21 -0.51 8.55
C SER A 227 -17.08 -0.25 7.31
N GLU A 228 -18.39 -0.19 7.47
CA GLU A 228 -19.31 0.10 6.35
C GLU A 228 -19.01 1.45 5.69
N ILE A 229 -18.61 2.45 6.49
CA ILE A 229 -18.28 3.77 5.96
C ILE A 229 -16.99 3.73 5.12
N GLN A 230 -15.96 2.97 5.52
CA GLN A 230 -14.77 2.77 4.71
C GLN A 230 -15.11 2.15 3.35
N LEU A 231 -15.92 1.07 3.37
CA LEU A 231 -16.30 0.37 2.14
C LEU A 231 -17.19 1.25 1.24
N THR A 232 -18.05 2.09 1.82
CA THR A 232 -18.87 3.06 1.07
C THR A 232 -17.99 4.13 0.43
N VAL A 233 -17.00 4.66 1.15
CA VAL A 233 -16.06 5.66 0.62
C VAL A 233 -15.16 5.03 -0.43
N LEU A 234 -14.69 3.79 -0.23
CA LEU A 234 -13.93 3.04 -1.24
C LEU A 234 -14.74 2.90 -2.54
N GLU A 235 -16.00 2.48 -2.47
CA GLU A 235 -16.87 2.35 -3.64
C GLU A 235 -17.00 3.67 -4.41
N LYS A 236 -17.20 4.77 -3.66
CA LYS A 236 -17.27 6.11 -4.24
C LYS A 236 -15.95 6.54 -4.89
N LEU A 237 -14.81 6.28 -4.22
CA LEU A 237 -13.49 6.61 -4.75
C LEU A 237 -13.17 5.79 -6.01
N LEU A 238 -13.50 4.50 -6.03
CA LEU A 238 -13.33 3.66 -7.21
C LEU A 238 -14.15 4.18 -8.39
N ALA A 239 -15.42 4.54 -8.18
CA ALA A 239 -16.25 5.12 -9.23
C ALA A 239 -15.69 6.46 -9.76
N TYR A 240 -15.13 7.30 -8.88
CA TYR A 240 -14.45 8.54 -9.27
C TYR A 240 -13.22 8.27 -10.13
N LEU A 241 -12.39 7.30 -9.75
CA LEU A 241 -11.21 6.91 -10.51
C LEU A 241 -11.58 6.29 -11.87
N GLU A 242 -12.63 5.45 -11.93
CA GLU A 242 -13.13 4.89 -13.19
C GLU A 242 -13.71 5.97 -14.13
N GLN A 243 -14.36 6.99 -13.59
CA GLN A 243 -14.80 8.13 -14.38
C GLN A 243 -13.61 8.87 -15.00
N ARG A 244 -12.51 8.97 -14.29
CA ARG A 244 -11.30 9.70 -14.71
C ARG A 244 -10.42 8.91 -15.67
N TYR A 245 -10.24 7.61 -15.44
CA TYR A 245 -9.28 6.76 -16.15
C TYR A 245 -9.93 5.68 -17.04
N GLY A 246 -11.24 5.55 -17.02
CA GLY A 246 -11.96 4.48 -17.69
C GLY A 246 -12.04 3.21 -16.86
N GLU A 247 -12.31 2.08 -17.51
CA GLU A 247 -12.44 0.77 -16.86
C GLU A 247 -11.14 0.34 -16.20
N LEU A 248 -11.16 0.16 -14.86
CA LEU A 248 -10.02 -0.23 -14.05
C LEU A 248 -10.11 -1.70 -13.61
N VAL A 249 -8.95 -2.35 -13.54
CA VAL A 249 -8.81 -3.65 -12.87
C VAL A 249 -8.61 -3.40 -11.39
N ILE A 250 -9.50 -3.93 -10.55
CA ILE A 250 -9.44 -3.75 -9.09
C ILE A 250 -9.02 -5.07 -8.46
N LEU A 251 -7.91 -5.07 -7.75
CA LEU A 251 -7.28 -6.24 -7.15
C LEU A 251 -6.80 -5.95 -5.73
N GLY A 252 -6.56 -7.00 -4.96
CA GLY A 252 -5.77 -6.90 -3.74
C GLY A 252 -4.28 -7.11 -4.01
N HIS A 253 -3.43 -6.66 -3.12
CA HIS A 253 -2.00 -6.87 -3.20
C HIS A 253 -1.63 -8.35 -3.33
N SER A 254 -2.30 -9.22 -2.56
CA SER A 254 -2.14 -10.67 -2.64
C SER A 254 -2.49 -11.31 -3.98
N ASP A 255 -3.23 -10.62 -4.85
CA ASP A 255 -3.53 -11.11 -6.20
C ASP A 255 -2.36 -10.89 -7.16
N ILE A 256 -1.45 -9.99 -6.83
CA ILE A 256 -0.28 -9.62 -7.64
C ILE A 256 0.98 -10.25 -7.05
N GLN A 257 1.25 -10.03 -5.77
CA GLN A 257 2.45 -10.50 -5.08
C GLN A 257 2.13 -11.69 -4.18
N GLN A 258 2.75 -12.84 -4.46
CA GLN A 258 2.48 -14.10 -3.75
C GLN A 258 2.83 -14.08 -2.25
N ALA A 259 3.76 -13.20 -1.84
CA ALA A 259 4.15 -13.07 -0.44
C ALA A 259 3.24 -12.14 0.37
N SER A 260 2.35 -11.42 -0.29
CA SER A 260 1.38 -10.52 0.35
C SER A 260 0.11 -11.23 0.74
N VAL A 261 -0.56 -10.72 1.76
CA VAL A 261 -1.82 -11.26 2.30
C VAL A 261 -2.96 -10.25 2.28
N ASP A 262 -2.64 -8.97 2.11
CA ASP A 262 -3.60 -7.87 2.11
C ASP A 262 -4.40 -7.81 0.79
N PRO A 263 -5.64 -7.35 0.85
CA PRO A 263 -6.38 -6.84 2.01
C PRO A 263 -7.00 -7.91 2.92
N GLY A 264 -6.59 -9.17 2.81
CA GLY A 264 -6.97 -10.25 3.70
C GLY A 264 -8.38 -10.81 3.51
N PRO A 265 -8.77 -11.82 4.31
CA PRO A 265 -10.05 -12.52 4.15
C PRO A 265 -11.27 -11.74 4.65
N ALA A 266 -11.07 -10.71 5.49
CA ALA A 266 -12.16 -9.85 5.96
C ALA A 266 -12.63 -8.86 4.88
N PHE A 267 -11.85 -8.66 3.81
CA PHE A 267 -12.22 -7.76 2.73
C PHE A 267 -13.28 -8.41 1.82
N PRO A 268 -14.39 -7.72 1.47
CA PRO A 268 -15.47 -8.26 0.66
C PRO A 268 -15.09 -8.31 -0.84
N ARG A 269 -14.12 -9.17 -1.19
CA ARG A 269 -13.50 -9.28 -2.51
C ARG A 269 -14.51 -9.41 -3.65
N ALA A 270 -15.57 -10.21 -3.45
CA ALA A 270 -16.60 -10.44 -4.47
C ALA A 270 -17.37 -9.17 -4.84
N LYS A 271 -17.42 -8.18 -3.96
CA LYS A 271 -18.07 -6.89 -4.23
C LYS A 271 -17.20 -5.96 -5.07
N PHE A 272 -15.90 -5.96 -4.86
CA PHE A 272 -14.99 -4.93 -5.37
C PHE A 272 -14.09 -5.41 -6.50
N PHE A 273 -13.64 -6.66 -6.46
CA PHE A 273 -12.60 -7.09 -7.37
C PHE A 273 -13.14 -7.46 -8.74
N THR A 274 -12.51 -6.84 -9.75
CA THR A 274 -12.76 -7.06 -11.16
C THR A 274 -11.52 -7.71 -11.80
N GLY A 275 -11.71 -8.65 -12.73
CA GLY A 275 -10.57 -9.20 -13.50
C GLY A 275 -9.80 -10.34 -12.85
N ARG A 276 -10.39 -11.11 -11.96
CA ARG A 276 -9.84 -12.42 -11.60
C ARG A 276 -9.85 -13.34 -12.83
N PRO A 277 -8.74 -14.01 -13.16
CA PRO A 277 -8.83 -15.21 -13.97
C PRO A 277 -9.68 -16.22 -13.18
N ASP A 278 -10.71 -16.76 -13.83
CA ASP A 278 -11.52 -17.88 -13.32
C ASP A 278 -10.64 -19.11 -13.02
#